data_c4ddcc4d0f256cdbfb1637ebe01bd3c8
#
_entry.id   c4ddcc4d0f256cdbfb1637ebe01bd3c8
#
_cell.length_a   1.000
_cell.length_b   1.000
_cell.length_c   1.000
_cell.angle_alpha   90.00
_cell.angle_beta   90.00
_cell.angle_gamma   90.00
#
_symmetry.space_group_name_H-M   'P 1'
#
loop_
_entity.id
_entity.type
_entity.pdbx_description
1 polymer ?
#
loop_
_entity_poly.entity_id
_entity_poly.type
_entity_poly.pdbx_seq_one_letter_code
_entity_poly.pdbx_strand_id
1 'polypeptide(L)'
;LGYARKVSEIDYPGYGYYQNAKGAMNRPFTPSYMDQITCWELARDRILAIDSALEAKVTSILIMGIMLTAGKLAMLPAADRRKNAQYIQICRDKLKQELQVSGAYELLSGGYRLKAKLFAAVPGLYLYGYHFRKYKD
;
A
#
# COMPACT_ATOMS: atom_id res chain seq x y z
N LEU A 1 15.43 -7.73 11.85
CA LEU A 1 16.26 -8.95 11.67
C LEU A 1 17.75 -8.64 11.49
N GLY A 2 18.18 -7.39 11.24
CA GLY A 2 19.59 -7.04 11.01
C GLY A 2 20.57 -7.44 12.14
N TYR A 3 20.05 -7.69 13.34
CA TYR A 3 20.84 -8.16 14.50
C TYR A 3 20.55 -9.60 14.90
N ALA A 4 19.62 -10.27 14.24
CA ALA A 4 19.27 -11.65 14.58
C ALA A 4 20.31 -12.61 14.01
N ARG A 5 20.95 -13.40 14.89
CA ARG A 5 21.90 -14.45 14.47
C ARG A 5 21.22 -15.76 14.10
N LYS A 6 19.99 -15.98 14.54
CA LYS A 6 19.22 -17.19 14.30
C LYS A 6 17.74 -16.84 14.22
N VAL A 7 17.05 -17.40 13.25
CA VAL A 7 15.59 -17.34 13.12
C VAL A 7 15.08 -18.78 13.14
N SER A 8 14.02 -19.05 13.89
CA SER A 8 13.34 -20.34 13.93
C SER A 8 11.89 -20.15 13.58
N GLU A 9 11.38 -21.01 12.73
CA GLU A 9 9.96 -21.13 12.41
C GLU A 9 9.38 -22.30 13.19
N ILE A 10 8.19 -22.13 13.76
CA ILE A 10 7.48 -23.16 14.50
C ILE A 10 6.10 -23.33 13.89
N ASP A 11 5.70 -24.57 13.67
CA ASP A 11 4.37 -24.92 13.14
C ASP A 11 3.35 -24.99 14.30
N TYR A 12 3.18 -23.86 14.99
CA TYR A 12 2.25 -23.72 16.09
C TYR A 12 1.58 -22.33 16.04
N PRO A 13 0.25 -22.24 16.05
CA PRO A 13 -0.45 -20.96 16.08
C PRO A 13 -0.32 -20.30 17.46
N GLY A 14 0.76 -19.53 17.64
CA GLY A 14 1.06 -18.85 18.92
C GLY A 14 0.27 -17.57 19.17
N TYR A 15 -0.52 -17.10 18.17
CA TYR A 15 -1.27 -15.87 18.29
C TYR A 15 -2.59 -15.91 17.52
N GLY A 16 -3.71 -15.62 18.19
CA GLY A 16 -5.02 -15.45 17.59
C GLY A 16 -5.32 -13.96 17.35
N TYR A 17 -5.50 -13.55 16.10
CA TYR A 17 -5.86 -12.17 15.76
C TYR A 17 -7.36 -11.99 15.70
N TYR A 18 -7.92 -11.20 16.63
CA TYR A 18 -9.33 -10.82 16.61
C TYR A 18 -9.58 -9.60 15.72
N GLN A 19 -10.36 -9.79 14.65
CA GLN A 19 -10.76 -8.69 13.77
C GLN A 19 -11.85 -7.84 14.45
N ASN A 20 -11.46 -6.64 14.88
CA ASN A 20 -12.41 -5.68 15.44
C ASN A 20 -12.90 -4.73 14.35
N ALA A 21 -14.23 -4.67 14.14
CA ALA A 21 -14.85 -3.75 13.19
C ALA A 21 -14.52 -2.27 13.45
N LYS A 22 -14.26 -1.90 14.71
CA LYS A 22 -13.83 -0.55 15.14
C LYS A 22 -12.30 -0.42 15.24
N GLY A 23 -11.54 -1.45 14.87
CA GLY A 23 -10.08 -1.45 14.93
C GLY A 23 -9.43 -0.43 13.99
N ALA A 24 -8.15 -0.13 14.23
CA ALA A 24 -7.38 0.85 13.46
C ALA A 24 -7.45 0.60 11.95
N MET A 25 -7.43 -0.67 11.52
CA MET A 25 -7.50 -1.05 10.10
C MET A 25 -8.82 -0.67 9.42
N ASN A 26 -9.90 -0.48 10.19
CA ASN A 26 -11.23 -0.16 9.66
C ASN A 26 -11.57 1.34 9.77
N ARG A 27 -10.68 2.15 10.36
CA ARG A 27 -10.89 3.60 10.46
C ARG A 27 -10.87 4.27 9.10
N PRO A 28 -11.65 5.37 8.91
CA PRO A 28 -11.55 6.22 7.74
C PRO A 28 -10.13 6.75 7.54
N PHE A 29 -9.83 7.20 6.32
CA PHE A 29 -8.56 7.85 6.02
C PHE A 29 -8.33 9.07 6.92
N THR A 30 -7.13 9.18 7.45
CA THR A 30 -6.57 10.37 8.08
C THR A 30 -5.18 10.64 7.47
N PRO A 31 -4.64 11.87 7.55
CA PRO A 31 -3.30 12.17 7.02
C PRO A 31 -2.20 11.24 7.51
N SER A 32 -2.31 10.70 8.74
CA SER A 32 -1.35 9.74 9.30
C SER A 32 -1.25 8.41 8.51
N TYR A 33 -2.23 8.08 7.64
CA TYR A 33 -2.06 6.95 6.74
C TYR A 33 -0.93 7.14 5.72
N MET A 34 -0.50 8.39 5.48
CA MET A 34 0.67 8.67 4.63
C MET A 34 1.99 8.20 5.27
N ASP A 35 2.05 8.12 6.60
CA ASP A 35 3.21 7.64 7.34
C ASP A 35 3.57 6.20 6.95
N GLN A 36 2.58 5.39 6.57
CA GLN A 36 2.81 4.04 6.06
C GLN A 36 3.74 4.05 4.84
N ILE A 37 3.53 4.99 3.92
CA ILE A 37 4.36 5.12 2.71
C ILE A 37 5.78 5.53 3.11
N THR A 38 5.90 6.55 3.95
CA THR A 38 7.20 7.03 4.46
C THR A 38 7.97 5.94 5.20
N CYS A 39 7.29 5.17 6.04
CA CYS A 39 7.91 4.03 6.74
C CYS A 39 8.46 2.98 5.76
N TRP A 40 7.72 2.68 4.69
CA TRP A 40 8.21 1.73 3.67
C TRP A 40 9.35 2.29 2.83
N GLU A 41 9.36 3.61 2.53
CA GLU A 41 10.50 4.26 1.88
C GLU A 41 11.77 4.14 2.73
N LEU A 42 11.68 4.48 4.02
CA LEU A 42 12.80 4.34 4.96
C LEU A 42 13.26 2.89 5.13
N ALA A 43 12.32 1.94 5.16
CA ALA A 43 12.64 0.52 5.24
C ALA A 43 13.36 0.04 3.97
N ARG A 44 12.89 0.47 2.78
CA ARG A 44 13.56 0.19 1.51
C ARG A 44 15.00 0.65 1.52
N ASP A 45 15.25 1.92 1.87
CA ASP A 45 16.60 2.49 1.86
C ASP A 45 17.55 1.70 2.77
N ARG A 46 17.08 1.27 3.94
CA ARG A 46 17.88 0.43 4.86
C ARG A 46 18.13 -0.97 4.31
N ILE A 47 17.14 -1.57 3.66
CA ILE A 47 17.28 -2.93 3.08
C ILE A 47 18.25 -2.87 1.90
N LEU A 48 18.14 -1.87 1.03
CA LEU A 48 19.01 -1.73 -0.13
C LEU A 48 20.46 -1.40 0.24
N ALA A 49 20.67 -0.75 1.37
CA ALA A 49 22.02 -0.55 1.93
C ALA A 49 22.68 -1.88 2.36
N ILE A 50 21.89 -2.93 2.64
CA ILE A 50 22.38 -4.26 3.00
C ILE A 50 22.49 -5.16 1.77
N ASP A 51 21.46 -5.15 0.91
CA ASP A 51 21.39 -5.98 -0.28
C ASP A 51 20.59 -5.29 -1.39
N SER A 52 21.28 -4.74 -2.36
CA SER A 52 20.67 -4.05 -3.51
C SER A 52 19.91 -4.99 -4.46
N ALA A 53 20.16 -6.30 -4.43
CA ALA A 53 19.43 -7.27 -5.25
C ALA A 53 17.94 -7.39 -4.85
N LEU A 54 17.57 -6.88 -3.68
CA LEU A 54 16.20 -6.90 -3.18
C LEU A 54 15.34 -5.73 -3.70
N GLU A 55 15.87 -4.84 -4.55
CA GLU A 55 15.18 -3.63 -5.01
C GLU A 55 13.77 -3.90 -5.55
N ALA A 56 13.62 -4.80 -6.51
CA ALA A 56 12.32 -5.14 -7.09
C ALA A 56 11.34 -5.65 -6.01
N LYS A 57 11.84 -6.45 -5.06
CA LYS A 57 11.02 -7.03 -3.98
C LYS A 57 10.51 -5.98 -3.01
N VAL A 58 11.39 -5.15 -2.48
CA VAL A 58 10.99 -4.12 -1.51
C VAL A 58 10.15 -3.02 -2.16
N THR A 59 10.41 -2.69 -3.43
CA THR A 59 9.58 -1.76 -4.19
C THR A 59 8.18 -2.32 -4.44
N SER A 60 8.04 -3.63 -4.72
CA SER A 60 6.71 -4.24 -4.84
C SER A 60 5.88 -4.12 -3.55
N ILE A 61 6.52 -4.21 -2.38
CA ILE A 61 5.87 -4.02 -1.08
C ILE A 61 5.49 -2.55 -0.87
N LEU A 62 6.36 -1.60 -1.25
CA LEU A 62 6.03 -0.18 -1.21
C LEU A 62 4.84 0.16 -2.11
N ILE A 63 4.78 -0.39 -3.32
CA ILE A 63 3.62 -0.24 -4.22
C ILE A 63 2.34 -0.74 -3.53
N MET A 64 2.37 -1.88 -2.85
CA MET A 64 1.22 -2.37 -2.08
C MET A 64 0.82 -1.39 -0.96
N GLY A 65 1.78 -0.83 -0.23
CA GLY A 65 1.54 0.20 0.79
C GLY A 65 0.84 1.45 0.22
N ILE A 66 1.33 1.95 -0.93
CA ILE A 66 0.69 3.07 -1.65
C ILE A 66 -0.74 2.71 -2.04
N MET A 67 -0.97 1.51 -2.58
CA MET A 67 -2.30 1.07 -2.99
C MET A 67 -3.27 0.85 -1.83
N LEU A 68 -2.78 0.44 -0.65
CA LEU A 68 -3.59 0.36 0.57
C LEU A 68 -4.04 1.76 1.02
N THR A 69 -3.15 2.74 1.00
CA THR A 69 -3.46 4.15 1.31
C THR A 69 -4.46 4.73 0.29
N ALA A 70 -4.25 4.48 -1.01
CA ALA A 70 -5.19 4.88 -2.07
C ALA A 70 -6.58 4.22 -1.87
N GLY A 71 -6.63 2.97 -1.40
CA GLY A 71 -7.86 2.28 -1.04
C GLY A 71 -8.61 2.97 0.10
N LYS A 72 -7.90 3.46 1.12
CA LYS A 72 -8.49 4.25 2.20
C LYS A 72 -9.08 5.58 1.71
N LEU A 73 -8.38 6.28 0.83
CA LEU A 73 -8.87 7.49 0.18
C LEU A 73 -10.10 7.21 -0.68
N ALA A 74 -10.15 6.07 -1.37
CA ALA A 74 -11.29 5.67 -2.19
C ALA A 74 -12.55 5.42 -1.37
N MET A 75 -12.41 4.97 -0.11
CA MET A 75 -13.54 4.73 0.80
C MET A 75 -14.19 6.01 1.33
N LEU A 76 -13.54 7.17 1.21
CA LEU A 76 -14.11 8.44 1.64
C LEU A 76 -15.33 8.83 0.78
N PRO A 77 -16.33 9.53 1.37
CA PRO A 77 -17.36 10.22 0.61
C PRO A 77 -16.77 11.19 -0.42
N ALA A 78 -17.49 11.48 -1.50
CA ALA A 78 -17.00 12.32 -2.59
C ALA A 78 -16.54 13.72 -2.14
N ALA A 79 -17.24 14.35 -1.21
CA ALA A 79 -16.88 15.65 -0.65
C ALA A 79 -15.53 15.59 0.10
N ASP A 80 -15.30 14.53 0.89
CA ASP A 80 -14.07 14.38 1.65
C ASP A 80 -12.89 13.94 0.74
N ARG A 81 -13.15 13.18 -0.32
CA ARG A 81 -12.12 12.92 -1.36
C ARG A 81 -11.61 14.21 -1.98
N ARG A 82 -12.50 15.19 -2.25
CA ARG A 82 -12.09 16.49 -2.79
C ARG A 82 -11.19 17.25 -1.82
N LYS A 83 -11.51 17.26 -0.53
CA LYS A 83 -10.67 17.88 0.52
C LYS A 83 -9.30 17.22 0.62
N ASN A 84 -9.21 15.93 0.31
CA ASN A 84 -7.99 15.13 0.37
C ASN A 84 -7.32 14.90 -1.00
N ALA A 85 -7.67 15.70 -2.01
CA ALA A 85 -7.15 15.56 -3.37
C ALA A 85 -5.62 15.59 -3.44
N GLN A 86 -4.95 16.36 -2.60
CA GLN A 86 -3.50 16.41 -2.50
C GLN A 86 -2.88 15.04 -2.17
N TYR A 87 -3.47 14.28 -1.25
CA TYR A 87 -2.99 12.96 -0.88
C TYR A 87 -3.22 11.93 -1.99
N ILE A 88 -4.32 12.05 -2.72
CA ILE A 88 -4.57 11.22 -3.92
C ILE A 88 -3.48 11.47 -4.96
N GLN A 89 -3.13 12.75 -5.19
CA GLN A 89 -2.08 13.11 -6.15
C GLN A 89 -0.72 12.59 -5.68
N ILE A 90 -0.35 12.77 -4.42
CA ILE A 90 0.91 12.25 -3.85
C ILE A 90 0.99 10.74 -4.04
N CYS A 91 -0.06 9.99 -3.69
CA CYS A 91 -0.08 8.53 -3.89
C CYS A 91 0.10 8.16 -5.37
N ARG A 92 -0.56 8.88 -6.28
CA ARG A 92 -0.44 8.63 -7.72
C ARG A 92 0.97 8.88 -8.24
N ASP A 93 1.60 9.99 -7.85
CA ASP A 93 2.92 10.37 -8.34
C ASP A 93 3.98 9.39 -7.83
N LYS A 94 3.94 9.05 -6.53
CA LYS A 94 4.78 8.01 -5.95
C LYS A 94 4.57 6.67 -6.65
N LEU A 95 3.33 6.26 -6.87
CA LEU A 95 3.05 5.00 -7.57
C LEU A 95 3.64 4.98 -8.98
N LYS A 96 3.51 6.06 -9.73
CA LYS A 96 4.09 6.17 -11.08
C LYS A 96 5.61 6.03 -11.05
N GLN A 97 6.25 6.63 -10.06
CA GLN A 97 7.71 6.53 -9.87
C GLN A 97 8.11 5.08 -9.58
N GLU A 98 7.44 4.43 -8.62
CA GLU A 98 7.77 3.06 -8.20
C GLU A 98 7.47 2.01 -9.28
N LEU A 99 6.50 2.25 -10.15
CA LEU A 99 6.22 1.39 -11.29
C LEU A 99 7.31 1.40 -12.38
N GLN A 100 8.27 2.33 -12.32
CA GLN A 100 9.43 2.36 -13.23
C GLN A 100 10.55 1.41 -12.78
N VAL A 101 10.52 0.95 -11.52
CA VAL A 101 11.55 0.02 -11.01
C VAL A 101 11.38 -1.35 -11.67
N SER A 102 12.44 -1.79 -12.36
CA SER A 102 12.44 -3.05 -13.10
C SER A 102 12.12 -4.25 -12.20
N GLY A 103 11.19 -5.10 -12.64
CA GLY A 103 10.79 -6.31 -11.92
C GLY A 103 9.80 -6.10 -10.78
N ALA A 104 9.61 -4.86 -10.28
CA ALA A 104 8.73 -4.61 -9.14
C ALA A 104 7.25 -4.87 -9.48
N TYR A 105 6.82 -4.50 -10.68
CA TYR A 105 5.45 -4.71 -11.14
C TYR A 105 5.11 -6.19 -11.32
N GLU A 106 6.04 -6.99 -11.82
CA GLU A 106 5.89 -8.42 -12.06
C GLU A 106 5.73 -9.23 -10.76
N LEU A 107 6.26 -8.73 -9.66
CA LEU A 107 6.14 -9.33 -8.34
C LEU A 107 4.78 -9.07 -7.66
N LEU A 108 3.99 -8.13 -8.18
CA LEU A 108 2.64 -7.88 -7.67
C LEU A 108 1.69 -9.01 -8.07
N SER A 109 0.73 -9.34 -7.21
CA SER A 109 -0.39 -10.22 -7.59
C SER A 109 -1.25 -9.58 -8.70
N GLY A 110 -1.93 -10.40 -9.51
CA GLY A 110 -2.74 -9.92 -10.64
C GLY A 110 -3.76 -8.84 -10.25
N GLY A 111 -4.39 -8.99 -9.08
CA GLY A 111 -5.33 -8.00 -8.56
C GLY A 111 -4.67 -6.66 -8.22
N TYR A 112 -3.44 -6.67 -7.69
CA TYR A 112 -2.68 -5.43 -7.44
C TYR A 112 -2.15 -4.82 -8.74
N ARG A 113 -1.70 -5.61 -9.70
CA ARG A 113 -1.25 -5.12 -11.02
C ARG A 113 -2.31 -4.29 -11.70
N LEU A 114 -3.52 -4.83 -11.81
CA LEU A 114 -4.64 -4.13 -12.44
C LEU A 114 -5.00 -2.83 -11.71
N LYS A 115 -5.10 -2.89 -10.37
CA LYS A 115 -5.43 -1.73 -9.54
C LYS A 115 -4.36 -0.63 -9.65
N ALA A 116 -3.08 -0.99 -9.61
CA ALA A 116 -1.98 -0.05 -9.72
C ALA A 116 -1.97 0.65 -11.08
N LYS A 117 -2.11 -0.08 -12.19
CA LYS A 117 -2.22 0.51 -13.52
C LYS A 117 -3.43 1.45 -13.64
N LEU A 118 -4.59 1.01 -13.15
CA LEU A 118 -5.81 1.82 -13.21
C LEU A 118 -5.66 3.11 -12.41
N PHE A 119 -5.13 3.04 -11.18
CA PHE A 119 -4.95 4.22 -10.34
C PHE A 119 -3.89 5.17 -10.90
N ALA A 120 -2.80 4.67 -11.44
CA ALA A 120 -1.77 5.49 -12.08
C ALA A 120 -2.30 6.23 -13.32
N ALA A 121 -3.08 5.54 -14.17
CA ALA A 121 -3.62 6.09 -15.40
C ALA A 121 -4.81 7.03 -15.14
N VAL A 122 -5.86 6.52 -14.50
CA VAL A 122 -7.14 7.21 -14.31
C VAL A 122 -7.60 7.09 -12.84
N PRO A 123 -7.01 7.88 -11.91
CA PRO A 123 -7.30 7.76 -10.48
C PRO A 123 -8.80 7.92 -10.15
N GLY A 124 -9.50 8.80 -10.85
CA GLY A 124 -10.94 9.00 -10.66
C GLY A 124 -11.75 7.74 -10.88
N LEU A 125 -11.46 6.98 -11.92
CA LEU A 125 -12.14 5.71 -12.21
C LEU A 125 -11.85 4.64 -11.15
N TYR A 126 -10.59 4.55 -10.71
CA TYR A 126 -10.21 3.65 -9.62
C TYR A 126 -10.97 3.98 -8.32
N LEU A 127 -10.97 5.27 -7.92
CA LEU A 127 -11.60 5.72 -6.68
C LEU A 127 -13.12 5.48 -6.71
N TYR A 128 -13.76 5.75 -7.84
CA TYR A 128 -15.20 5.52 -8.02
C TYR A 128 -15.53 4.02 -7.97
N GLY A 129 -14.86 3.21 -8.76
CA GLY A 129 -15.10 1.77 -8.83
C GLY A 129 -14.82 1.05 -7.50
N TYR A 130 -13.77 1.47 -6.77
CA TYR A 130 -13.43 0.92 -5.46
C TYR A 130 -14.50 1.26 -4.42
N HIS A 131 -14.96 2.52 -4.40
CA HIS A 131 -16.04 2.97 -3.52
C HIS A 131 -17.32 2.19 -3.76
N PHE A 132 -17.74 2.09 -5.03
CA PHE A 132 -18.98 1.40 -5.42
C PHE A 132 -18.98 -0.08 -5.03
N ARG A 133 -17.84 -0.77 -5.22
CA ARG A 133 -17.71 -2.19 -4.85
C ARG A 133 -17.83 -2.42 -3.34
N LYS A 134 -17.27 -1.53 -2.53
CA LYS A 134 -17.21 -1.69 -1.08
C LYS A 134 -18.53 -1.38 -0.37
N TYR A 135 -19.39 -0.59 -0.96
CA TYR A 135 -20.70 -0.20 -0.40
C TYR A 135 -21.88 -0.96 -1.02
N LYS A 136 -21.62 -1.93 -1.91
CA LYS A 136 -22.66 -2.76 -2.51
C LYS A 136 -22.87 -4.09 -1.76
N ASP A 137 -21.93 -4.41 -0.85
CA ASP A 137 -22.01 -5.52 0.09
C ASP A 137 -22.40 -4.99 1.48
#